data_540602e75c0fcc5be57c0b3124f3c80c
#
_entry.id   540602e75c0fcc5be57c0b3124f3c80c
#
_cell.length_a   1.000
_cell.length_b   1.000
_cell.length_c   1.000
_cell.angle_alpha   90.00
_cell.angle_beta   90.00
_cell.angle_gamma   90.00
#
_symmetry.space_group_name_H-M   'P 1'
#
loop_
_entity.id
_entity.type
_entity.pdbx_description
1 polymer ?
#
loop_
_entity_poly.entity_id
_entity_poly.type
_entity_poly.pdbx_seq_one_letter_code
_entity_poly.pdbx_strand_id
1 'polypeptide(L)'
;CSSDLPKSGDSIFKQINNHLLATAHSCLEAAASYCESQGVKAVILGDTVMGEAKDVALMQAALAREIFLHDQPFKKPVALLSGGECTVTIPRDVKGRGGRCSEFLLSLYVACEDLPTLSALAADTDGIDGSEDNAGAWFASESRKLMNNDHQLAKDGLAKHDSYGFFKDLNTLVHTGPTLTNVNDFRILLIDSES
;
A
#
# COMPACT_ATOMS: atom_id res chain seq x y z
N CYS A 1 24.42 -19.03 -23.41
CA CYS A 1 23.00 -18.84 -23.85
C CYS A 1 22.63 -17.41 -24.20
N SER A 2 23.46 -16.40 -24.00
CA SER A 2 23.09 -15.00 -24.30
C SER A 2 23.50 -14.50 -25.70
N SER A 3 24.18 -15.34 -26.52
CA SER A 3 24.67 -14.94 -27.85
C SER A 3 23.59 -14.91 -28.94
N ASP A 4 22.49 -15.63 -28.75
CA ASP A 4 21.46 -15.83 -29.77
C ASP A 4 20.25 -14.88 -29.62
N LEU A 5 20.25 -14.04 -28.59
CA LEU A 5 19.21 -13.04 -28.39
C LEU A 5 19.50 -11.79 -29.23
N PRO A 6 18.46 -11.19 -29.86
CA PRO A 6 18.58 -9.94 -30.56
C PRO A 6 19.22 -8.85 -29.68
N LYS A 7 20.08 -8.04 -30.29
CA LYS A 7 20.77 -6.95 -29.59
C LYS A 7 20.08 -5.59 -29.85
N SER A 8 20.32 -4.64 -28.98
CA SER A 8 19.88 -3.27 -29.23
C SER A 8 20.38 -2.76 -30.58
N GLY A 9 19.46 -2.27 -31.42
CA GLY A 9 19.75 -1.80 -32.76
C GLY A 9 19.58 -2.83 -33.89
N ASP A 10 19.26 -4.08 -33.58
CA ASP A 10 18.98 -5.09 -34.60
C ASP A 10 17.75 -4.72 -35.42
N SER A 11 17.79 -5.11 -36.70
CA SER A 11 16.73 -4.78 -37.66
C SER A 11 15.37 -5.36 -37.32
N ILE A 12 15.34 -6.43 -36.54
CA ILE A 12 14.10 -7.06 -36.02
C ILE A 12 13.23 -6.10 -35.21
N PHE A 13 13.83 -5.10 -34.56
CA PHE A 13 13.11 -4.10 -33.77
C PHE A 13 12.56 -2.91 -34.56
N LYS A 14 12.92 -2.76 -35.85
CA LYS A 14 12.53 -1.59 -36.69
C LYS A 14 11.01 -1.49 -36.94
N GLN A 15 10.28 -2.59 -36.80
CA GLN A 15 8.83 -2.64 -37.01
C GLN A 15 8.04 -2.79 -35.68
N ILE A 16 8.73 -2.71 -34.53
CA ILE A 16 8.10 -2.83 -33.22
C ILE A 16 7.76 -1.41 -32.74
N ASN A 17 6.47 -1.19 -32.46
CA ASN A 17 5.98 -0.01 -31.78
C ASN A 17 5.65 -0.38 -30.32
N ASN A 18 6.30 0.28 -29.38
CA ASN A 18 6.01 0.14 -27.97
C ASN A 18 5.07 1.26 -27.52
N HIS A 19 3.92 0.91 -26.95
CA HIS A 19 2.99 1.85 -26.36
C HIS A 19 2.97 1.66 -24.84
N LEU A 20 3.44 2.67 -24.10
CA LEU A 20 3.35 2.71 -22.65
C LEU A 20 1.97 3.21 -22.26
N LEU A 21 1.11 2.33 -21.76
CA LEU A 21 -0.28 2.63 -21.41
C LEU A 21 -0.44 3.19 -20.01
N ALA A 22 0.36 2.70 -19.05
CA ALA A 22 0.34 3.12 -17.67
C ALA A 22 1.72 2.92 -17.01
N THR A 23 2.02 3.74 -16.03
CA THR A 23 3.19 3.61 -15.16
C THR A 23 2.75 3.68 -13.70
N ALA A 24 3.59 3.21 -12.77
CA ALA A 24 3.33 3.41 -11.35
C ALA A 24 3.12 4.89 -11.01
N HIS A 25 3.95 5.77 -11.57
CA HIS A 25 3.84 7.21 -11.36
C HIS A 25 2.51 7.78 -11.89
N SER A 26 2.11 7.45 -13.10
CA SER A 26 0.83 7.94 -13.66
C SER A 26 -0.40 7.46 -12.87
N CYS A 27 -0.32 6.28 -12.26
CA CYS A 27 -1.36 5.79 -11.34
C CYS A 27 -1.45 6.68 -10.08
N LEU A 28 -0.30 7.03 -9.49
CA LEU A 28 -0.25 7.94 -8.33
C LEU A 28 -0.72 9.35 -8.67
N GLU A 29 -0.39 9.88 -9.86
CA GLU A 29 -0.88 11.18 -10.34
C GLU A 29 -2.41 11.19 -10.51
N ALA A 30 -2.99 10.12 -11.04
CA ALA A 30 -4.44 9.99 -11.16
C ALA A 30 -5.12 9.97 -9.78
N ALA A 31 -4.56 9.24 -8.82
CA ALA A 31 -5.05 9.22 -7.45
C ALA A 31 -4.89 10.58 -6.76
N ALA A 32 -3.76 11.27 -6.97
CA ALA A 32 -3.54 12.62 -6.44
C ALA A 32 -4.59 13.61 -6.98
N SER A 33 -4.83 13.59 -8.28
CA SER A 33 -5.84 14.42 -8.93
C SER A 33 -7.24 14.15 -8.39
N TYR A 34 -7.57 12.88 -8.10
CA TYR A 34 -8.83 12.52 -7.47
C TYR A 34 -8.94 13.10 -6.06
N CYS A 35 -7.92 12.93 -5.21
CA CYS A 35 -7.91 13.50 -3.85
C CYS A 35 -8.10 15.03 -3.88
N GLU A 36 -7.39 15.71 -4.77
CA GLU A 36 -7.49 17.16 -4.93
C GLU A 36 -8.89 17.60 -5.38
N SER A 37 -9.55 16.82 -6.26
CA SER A 37 -10.93 17.07 -6.66
C SER A 37 -11.93 16.95 -5.51
N GLN A 38 -11.57 16.20 -4.46
CA GLN A 38 -12.34 16.06 -3.22
C GLN A 38 -11.91 17.07 -2.14
N GLY A 39 -11.04 18.04 -2.47
CA GLY A 39 -10.56 19.07 -1.55
C GLY A 39 -9.47 18.60 -0.59
N VAL A 40 -8.88 17.43 -0.82
CA VAL A 40 -7.79 16.89 -0.01
C VAL A 40 -6.47 17.07 -0.75
N LYS A 41 -5.51 17.77 -0.13
CA LYS A 41 -4.15 17.89 -0.69
C LYS A 41 -3.52 16.50 -0.80
N ALA A 42 -2.94 16.21 -1.97
CA ALA A 42 -2.21 14.97 -2.19
C ALA A 42 -0.70 15.20 -2.31
N VAL A 43 0.09 14.27 -1.77
CA VAL A 43 1.55 14.28 -1.84
C VAL A 43 2.03 12.90 -2.28
N ILE A 44 2.67 12.85 -3.44
CA ILE A 44 3.32 11.64 -3.94
C ILE A 44 4.70 11.54 -3.30
N LEU A 45 4.90 10.50 -2.47
CA LEU A 45 6.19 10.22 -1.81
C LEU A 45 7.17 9.53 -2.75
N GLY A 46 6.68 8.77 -3.72
CA GLY A 46 7.45 8.07 -4.74
C GLY A 46 6.76 6.80 -5.23
N ASP A 47 7.20 6.31 -6.38
CA ASP A 47 6.70 5.09 -7.04
C ASP A 47 7.70 3.94 -7.01
N THR A 48 8.83 4.11 -6.31
CA THR A 48 9.94 3.16 -6.19
C THR A 48 10.25 2.78 -4.74
N VAL A 49 9.25 2.85 -3.86
CA VAL A 49 9.43 2.52 -2.44
C VAL A 49 9.61 1.02 -2.28
N MET A 50 10.78 0.60 -1.79
CA MET A 50 11.20 -0.79 -1.63
C MET A 50 11.64 -1.06 -0.18
N GLY A 51 11.71 -2.33 0.19
CA GLY A 51 12.15 -2.81 1.49
C GLY A 51 11.14 -3.74 2.14
N GLU A 52 11.40 -4.15 3.38
CA GLU A 52 10.44 -4.95 4.15
C GLU A 52 9.17 -4.14 4.42
N ALA A 53 8.02 -4.74 4.15
CA ALA A 53 6.71 -4.09 4.26
C ALA A 53 6.50 -3.43 5.64
N LYS A 54 6.89 -4.14 6.71
CA LYS A 54 6.82 -3.63 8.10
C LYS A 54 7.70 -2.40 8.32
N ASP A 55 8.92 -2.36 7.75
CA ASP A 55 9.85 -1.26 7.98
C ASP A 55 9.40 0.00 7.21
N VAL A 56 8.90 -0.19 5.99
CA VAL A 56 8.28 0.88 5.20
C VAL A 56 7.05 1.43 5.92
N ALA A 57 6.22 0.56 6.51
CA ALA A 57 5.06 0.97 7.30
C ALA A 57 5.46 1.81 8.53
N LEU A 58 6.50 1.40 9.25
CA LEU A 58 7.01 2.16 10.42
C LEU A 58 7.51 3.55 10.03
N MET A 59 8.22 3.67 8.90
CA MET A 59 8.66 4.97 8.39
C MET A 59 7.46 5.86 8.03
N GLN A 60 6.47 5.32 7.33
CA GLN A 60 5.27 6.09 6.97
C GLN A 60 4.40 6.41 8.19
N ALA A 61 4.37 5.56 9.20
CA ALA A 61 3.72 5.83 10.49
C ALA A 61 4.38 7.01 11.22
N ALA A 62 5.72 7.08 11.22
CA ALA A 62 6.44 8.20 11.81
C ALA A 62 6.13 9.52 11.08
N LEU A 63 6.08 9.50 9.75
CA LEU A 63 5.70 10.67 8.95
C LEU A 63 4.24 11.09 9.21
N ALA A 64 3.32 10.12 9.26
CA ALA A 64 1.91 10.39 9.57
C ALA A 64 1.75 11.02 10.97
N ARG A 65 2.53 10.57 11.96
CA ARG A 65 2.53 11.11 13.31
C ARG A 65 3.06 12.55 13.36
N GLU A 66 4.14 12.83 12.62
CA GLU A 66 4.69 14.19 12.53
C GLU A 66 3.68 15.18 11.91
N ILE A 67 2.96 14.72 10.88
CA ILE A 67 1.87 15.48 10.28
C ILE A 67 0.72 15.67 11.26
N PHE A 68 0.30 14.62 11.95
CA PHE A 68 -0.82 14.66 12.88
C PHE A 68 -0.56 15.63 14.05
N LEU A 69 0.63 15.58 14.65
CA LEU A 69 0.98 16.35 15.83
C LEU A 69 1.41 17.79 15.53
N HIS A 70 2.11 18.00 14.42
CA HIS A 70 2.85 19.23 14.16
C HIS A 70 2.51 19.92 12.85
N ASP A 71 1.63 19.35 12.00
CA ASP A 71 1.36 19.82 10.63
C ASP A 71 2.65 19.94 9.78
N GLN A 72 3.62 19.05 10.03
CA GLN A 72 4.91 19.05 9.36
C GLN A 72 5.19 17.66 8.73
N PRO A 73 5.81 17.58 7.56
CA PRO A 73 6.13 18.68 6.64
C PRO A 73 4.90 19.16 5.85
N PHE A 74 3.74 18.56 6.06
CA PHE A 74 2.49 18.88 5.36
C PHE A 74 1.39 19.17 6.35
N LYS A 75 0.47 20.07 5.99
CA LYS A 75 -0.71 20.40 6.80
C LYS A 75 -1.85 19.44 6.51
N LYS A 76 -2.59 19.06 7.56
CA LYS A 76 -3.85 18.31 7.46
C LYS A 76 -4.99 19.16 6.85
N PRO A 77 -5.98 18.58 6.15
CA PRO A 77 -6.00 17.19 5.71
C PRO A 77 -5.03 16.94 4.57
N VAL A 78 -4.41 15.77 4.55
CA VAL A 78 -3.46 15.40 3.49
C VAL A 78 -3.50 13.91 3.19
N ALA A 79 -3.41 13.55 1.91
CA ALA A 79 -3.23 12.20 1.43
C ALA A 79 -1.76 11.99 1.03
N LEU A 80 -1.10 11.00 1.64
CA LEU A 80 0.23 10.56 1.25
C LEU A 80 0.08 9.36 0.31
N LEU A 81 0.64 9.46 -0.89
CA LEU A 81 0.57 8.45 -1.93
C LEU A 81 1.96 7.83 -2.15
N SER A 82 2.05 6.53 -2.23
CA SER A 82 3.29 5.85 -2.58
C SER A 82 3.02 4.58 -3.37
N GLY A 83 3.95 4.27 -4.28
CA GLY A 83 4.02 3.01 -5.01
C GLY A 83 5.34 2.31 -4.75
N GLY A 84 5.63 1.31 -5.54
CA GLY A 84 6.84 0.49 -5.45
C GLY A 84 6.52 -0.95 -5.09
N GLU A 85 7.50 -1.70 -4.63
CA GLU A 85 7.35 -3.14 -4.39
C GLU A 85 8.08 -3.53 -3.10
N CYS A 86 7.32 -3.81 -2.05
CA CYS A 86 7.86 -4.28 -0.78
C CYS A 86 8.07 -5.80 -0.79
N THR A 87 8.82 -6.28 0.21
CA THR A 87 9.02 -7.70 0.49
C THR A 87 8.44 -8.06 1.85
N VAL A 88 8.14 -9.35 2.05
CA VAL A 88 7.78 -9.92 3.35
C VAL A 88 8.64 -11.15 3.58
N THR A 89 9.48 -11.11 4.59
CA THR A 89 10.30 -12.25 5.00
C THR A 89 9.56 -13.07 6.04
N ILE A 90 9.03 -14.23 5.62
CA ILE A 90 8.30 -15.15 6.50
C ILE A 90 9.25 -16.22 7.04
N PRO A 91 9.36 -16.42 8.37
CA PRO A 91 10.12 -17.52 8.97
C PRO A 91 9.59 -18.89 8.50
N ARG A 92 10.49 -19.87 8.37
CA ARG A 92 10.15 -21.20 7.79
C ARG A 92 9.10 -22.00 8.56
N ASP A 93 8.93 -21.72 9.83
CA ASP A 93 8.01 -22.37 10.77
C ASP A 93 6.67 -21.63 10.89
N VAL A 94 6.52 -20.49 10.22
CA VAL A 94 5.30 -19.68 10.21
C VAL A 94 4.55 -19.91 8.90
N LYS A 95 3.25 -20.18 9.00
CA LYS A 95 2.33 -20.28 7.87
C LYS A 95 1.43 -19.04 7.88
N GLY A 96 1.94 -17.93 7.39
CA GLY A 96 1.16 -16.71 7.24
C GLY A 96 0.25 -16.75 6.01
N ARG A 97 -0.76 -15.88 5.99
CA ARG A 97 -1.65 -15.64 4.84
C ARG A 97 -1.72 -14.15 4.56
N GLY A 98 -1.63 -13.81 3.29
CA GLY A 98 -1.65 -12.44 2.81
C GLY A 98 -0.45 -12.17 1.91
N GLY A 99 -0.24 -10.90 1.63
CA GLY A 99 0.84 -10.42 0.79
C GLY A 99 1.47 -9.16 1.36
N ARG A 100 2.30 -8.51 0.56
CA ARG A 100 3.09 -7.35 0.98
C ARG A 100 2.25 -6.11 1.25
N CYS A 101 1.13 -5.94 0.53
CA CYS A 101 0.23 -4.79 0.74
C CYS A 101 -0.54 -4.93 2.05
N SER A 102 -1.13 -6.07 2.31
CA SER A 102 -1.85 -6.33 3.56
C SER A 102 -0.91 -6.39 4.77
N GLU A 103 0.31 -6.91 4.64
CA GLU A 103 1.33 -6.90 5.70
C GLU A 103 1.79 -5.47 6.03
N PHE A 104 2.06 -4.65 5.01
CA PHE A 104 2.33 -3.22 5.18
C PHE A 104 1.20 -2.54 5.96
N LEU A 105 -0.04 -2.77 5.53
CA LEU A 105 -1.21 -2.11 6.12
C LEU A 105 -1.45 -2.55 7.57
N LEU A 106 -1.26 -3.84 7.88
CA LEU A 106 -1.37 -4.36 9.25
C LEU A 106 -0.28 -3.78 10.16
N SER A 107 0.96 -3.67 9.64
CA SER A 107 2.07 -3.04 10.35
C SER A 107 1.78 -1.55 10.63
N LEU A 108 1.25 -0.84 9.64
CA LEU A 108 0.83 0.55 9.79
C LEU A 108 -0.30 0.69 10.83
N TYR A 109 -1.30 -0.20 10.78
CA TYR A 109 -2.41 -0.23 11.74
C TYR A 109 -1.91 -0.35 13.18
N VAL A 110 -0.98 -1.28 13.42
CA VAL A 110 -0.35 -1.47 14.73
C VAL A 110 0.48 -0.27 15.15
N ALA A 111 1.28 0.28 14.24
CA ALA A 111 2.19 1.40 14.54
C ALA A 111 1.47 2.73 14.80
N CYS A 112 0.25 2.89 14.29
CA CYS A 112 -0.52 4.14 14.36
C CYS A 112 -1.71 4.06 15.33
N GLU A 113 -1.61 3.28 16.42
CA GLU A 113 -2.67 3.18 17.45
C GLU A 113 -3.09 4.55 18.01
N ASP A 114 -2.12 5.45 18.11
CA ASP A 114 -2.25 6.81 18.63
C ASP A 114 -2.76 7.84 17.59
N LEU A 115 -3.08 7.43 16.37
CA LEU A 115 -3.55 8.32 15.29
C LEU A 115 -5.02 8.05 14.94
N PRO A 116 -5.97 8.63 15.67
CA PRO A 116 -7.40 8.30 15.54
C PRO A 116 -8.03 8.77 14.22
N THR A 117 -7.42 9.72 13.52
CA THR A 117 -7.93 10.27 12.26
C THR A 117 -7.26 9.68 11.02
N LEU A 118 -6.36 8.71 11.20
CA LEU A 118 -5.69 8.04 10.09
C LEU A 118 -6.60 6.99 9.45
N SER A 119 -6.78 7.10 8.14
CA SER A 119 -7.32 6.06 7.26
C SER A 119 -6.26 5.65 6.24
N ALA A 120 -6.24 4.40 5.84
CA ALA A 120 -5.27 3.94 4.85
C ALA A 120 -5.79 2.77 4.00
N LEU A 121 -5.21 2.66 2.80
CA LEU A 121 -5.40 1.52 1.89
C LEU A 121 -4.04 1.15 1.30
N ALA A 122 -3.81 -0.15 1.16
CA ALA A 122 -2.71 -0.68 0.37
C ALA A 122 -3.20 -1.86 -0.49
N ALA A 123 -2.85 -1.84 -1.77
CA ALA A 123 -3.27 -2.88 -2.72
C ALA A 123 -2.23 -3.07 -3.81
N ASP A 124 -2.08 -4.32 -4.28
CA ASP A 124 -1.37 -4.64 -5.51
C ASP A 124 -2.26 -4.30 -6.70
N THR A 125 -1.71 -3.58 -7.67
CA THR A 125 -2.46 -3.13 -8.84
C THR A 125 -2.83 -4.25 -9.80
N ASP A 126 -2.22 -5.42 -9.70
CA ASP A 126 -2.58 -6.60 -10.50
C ASP A 126 -3.83 -7.33 -9.97
N GLY A 127 -4.26 -6.99 -8.75
CA GLY A 127 -5.48 -7.52 -8.13
C GLY A 127 -5.25 -8.71 -7.21
N ILE A 128 -3.98 -9.11 -6.98
CA ILE A 128 -3.62 -10.27 -6.15
C ILE A 128 -2.48 -9.91 -5.20
N ASP A 129 -2.77 -9.81 -3.89
CA ASP A 129 -1.77 -9.54 -2.86
C ASP A 129 -1.24 -10.83 -2.23
N GLY A 130 -0.19 -11.37 -2.81
CA GLY A 130 0.48 -12.57 -2.31
C GLY A 130 -0.23 -13.87 -2.64
N SER A 131 -0.72 -14.60 -1.64
CA SER A 131 -1.22 -15.98 -1.81
C SER A 131 -2.74 -16.12 -1.89
N GLU A 132 -3.48 -15.06 -1.58
CA GLU A 132 -4.92 -15.09 -1.42
C GLU A 132 -5.65 -14.38 -2.57
N ASP A 133 -6.96 -14.20 -2.48
CA ASP A 133 -7.81 -13.68 -3.55
C ASP A 133 -8.10 -12.18 -3.47
N ASN A 134 -7.46 -11.48 -2.53
CA ASN A 134 -7.57 -10.05 -2.35
C ASN A 134 -6.45 -9.28 -3.06
N ALA A 135 -6.75 -8.09 -3.52
CA ALA A 135 -5.76 -7.14 -4.03
C ALA A 135 -4.99 -6.43 -2.89
N GLY A 136 -5.56 -6.39 -1.71
CA GLY A 136 -5.03 -5.70 -0.54
C GLY A 136 -6.10 -5.51 0.51
N ALA A 137 -5.97 -4.44 1.31
CA ALA A 137 -6.92 -4.12 2.36
C ALA A 137 -7.00 -2.61 2.62
N TRP A 138 -7.94 -2.22 3.50
CA TRP A 138 -8.07 -0.84 3.97
C TRP A 138 -8.51 -0.80 5.42
N PHE A 139 -8.32 0.34 6.07
CA PHE A 139 -8.98 0.71 7.31
C PHE A 139 -9.35 2.19 7.30
N ALA A 140 -10.45 2.53 7.96
CA ALA A 140 -10.88 3.90 8.15
C ALA A 140 -10.76 4.31 9.62
N SER A 141 -10.61 5.60 9.86
CA SER A 141 -10.56 6.18 11.20
C SER A 141 -11.79 5.84 12.04
N GLU A 142 -12.98 5.83 11.41
CA GLU A 142 -14.25 5.50 12.08
C GLU A 142 -14.30 4.05 12.53
N SER A 143 -13.88 3.12 11.67
CA SER A 143 -13.87 1.69 12.01
C SER A 143 -12.90 1.39 13.16
N ARG A 144 -11.78 2.09 13.24
CA ARG A 144 -10.81 1.94 14.35
C ARG A 144 -11.40 2.33 15.72
N LYS A 145 -12.23 3.38 15.76
CA LYS A 145 -12.89 3.84 16.99
C LYS A 145 -13.89 2.84 17.55
N LEU A 146 -14.49 2.01 16.70
CA LEU A 146 -15.49 1.02 17.09
C LEU A 146 -14.88 -0.28 17.67
N MET A 147 -13.58 -0.47 17.50
CA MET A 147 -12.88 -1.74 17.68
C MET A 147 -11.98 -1.72 18.93
N ASN A 148 -12.59 -1.66 20.11
CA ASN A 148 -11.88 -1.51 21.41
C ASN A 148 -10.88 -2.64 21.78
N ASN A 149 -10.82 -3.76 21.06
CA ASN A 149 -9.93 -4.90 21.38
C ASN A 149 -9.05 -5.38 20.23
N ASP A 150 -9.10 -4.76 19.06
CA ASP A 150 -8.45 -5.31 17.86
C ASP A 150 -6.94 -5.05 17.79
N HIS A 151 -6.43 -4.17 18.62
CA HIS A 151 -4.99 -3.87 18.60
C HIS A 151 -4.15 -5.08 19.00
N GLN A 152 -4.59 -5.87 20.00
CA GLN A 152 -3.92 -7.11 20.37
C GLN A 152 -4.07 -8.17 19.26
N LEU A 153 -5.26 -8.28 18.66
CA LEU A 153 -5.48 -9.16 17.50
C LEU A 153 -4.63 -8.77 16.30
N ALA A 154 -4.47 -7.47 16.06
CA ALA A 154 -3.58 -6.96 15.01
C ALA A 154 -2.10 -7.33 15.25
N LYS A 155 -1.62 -7.17 16.49
CA LYS A 155 -0.26 -7.60 16.89
C LYS A 155 -0.07 -9.10 16.74
N ASP A 156 -1.05 -9.89 17.12
CA ASP A 156 -1.02 -11.36 17.01
C ASP A 156 -1.04 -11.79 15.53
N GLY A 157 -1.86 -11.12 14.70
CA GLY A 157 -1.90 -11.32 13.26
C GLY A 157 -0.56 -11.00 12.60
N LEU A 158 0.04 -9.88 12.96
CA LEU A 158 1.36 -9.47 12.44
C LEU A 158 2.46 -10.45 12.86
N ALA A 159 2.46 -10.92 14.11
CA ALA A 159 3.42 -11.90 14.60
C ALA A 159 3.32 -13.26 13.89
N LYS A 160 2.14 -13.60 13.36
CA LYS A 160 1.87 -14.82 12.59
C LYS A 160 1.95 -14.61 11.08
N HIS A 161 2.22 -13.40 10.61
CA HIS A 161 2.12 -13.01 9.19
C HIS A 161 0.73 -13.37 8.59
N ASP A 162 -0.37 -13.23 9.37
CA ASP A 162 -1.75 -13.48 8.94
C ASP A 162 -2.53 -12.17 8.79
N SER A 163 -2.00 -11.30 7.93
CA SER A 163 -2.63 -10.02 7.58
C SER A 163 -3.96 -10.22 6.86
N TYR A 164 -4.07 -11.25 6.01
CA TYR A 164 -5.32 -11.62 5.34
C TYR A 164 -6.41 -11.97 6.35
N GLY A 165 -6.10 -12.85 7.33
CA GLY A 165 -7.07 -13.25 8.36
C GLY A 165 -7.58 -12.04 9.14
N PHE A 166 -6.71 -11.16 9.56
CA PHE A 166 -7.08 -9.95 10.29
C PHE A 166 -8.06 -9.07 9.50
N PHE A 167 -7.73 -8.68 8.26
CA PHE A 167 -8.59 -7.81 7.46
C PHE A 167 -9.85 -8.50 6.95
N LYS A 168 -9.83 -9.83 6.80
CA LYS A 168 -11.02 -10.62 6.50
C LYS A 168 -12.04 -10.56 7.63
N ASP A 169 -11.61 -10.74 8.87
CA ASP A 169 -12.47 -10.68 10.05
C ASP A 169 -13.07 -9.28 10.24
N LEU A 170 -12.37 -8.24 9.80
CA LEU A 170 -12.85 -6.86 9.76
C LEU A 170 -13.76 -6.54 8.55
N ASN A 171 -13.86 -7.45 7.58
CA ASN A 171 -14.55 -7.21 6.31
C ASN A 171 -14.01 -5.98 5.54
N THR A 172 -12.68 -5.82 5.55
CA THR A 172 -11.99 -4.68 4.91
C THR A 172 -10.96 -5.12 3.86
N LEU A 173 -11.07 -6.34 3.35
CA LEU A 173 -10.30 -6.79 2.18
C LEU A 173 -10.78 -6.06 0.91
N VAL A 174 -9.84 -5.80 0.01
CA VAL A 174 -10.13 -5.27 -1.32
C VAL A 174 -10.12 -6.42 -2.31
N HIS A 175 -11.25 -6.66 -2.98
CA HIS A 175 -11.39 -7.69 -4.00
C HIS A 175 -11.69 -7.04 -5.35
N THR A 176 -10.76 -7.12 -6.30
CA THR A 176 -10.92 -6.63 -7.67
C THR A 176 -10.97 -7.76 -8.68
N GLY A 177 -10.48 -8.94 -8.32
CA GLY A 177 -10.03 -9.95 -9.26
C GLY A 177 -8.83 -9.46 -10.07
N PRO A 178 -8.29 -10.28 -10.99
CA PRO A 178 -7.18 -9.89 -11.84
C PRO A 178 -7.51 -8.65 -12.68
N THR A 179 -6.70 -7.60 -12.57
CA THR A 179 -6.93 -6.33 -13.27
C THR A 179 -6.37 -6.28 -14.68
N LEU A 180 -5.54 -7.26 -15.04
CA LEU A 180 -4.76 -7.32 -16.30
C LEU A 180 -3.78 -6.14 -16.46
N THR A 181 -3.44 -5.48 -15.37
CA THR A 181 -2.46 -4.40 -15.28
C THR A 181 -1.55 -4.70 -14.09
N ASN A 182 -0.27 -4.39 -14.20
CA ASN A 182 0.64 -4.43 -13.06
C ASN A 182 1.56 -3.20 -13.13
N VAL A 183 1.37 -2.28 -12.20
CA VAL A 183 2.21 -1.11 -11.97
C VAL A 183 2.68 -1.07 -10.50
N ASN A 184 2.92 -2.24 -9.92
CA ASN A 184 3.34 -2.50 -8.54
C ASN A 184 2.27 -2.12 -7.49
N ASP A 185 2.70 -1.95 -6.24
CA ASP A 185 1.81 -1.61 -5.13
C ASP A 185 1.31 -0.17 -5.23
N PHE A 186 0.10 0.04 -4.76
CA PHE A 186 -0.51 1.34 -4.51
C PHE A 186 -0.80 1.49 -3.02
N ARG A 187 -0.36 2.58 -2.41
CA ARG A 187 -0.59 2.89 -1.00
C ARG A 187 -1.07 4.32 -0.85
N ILE A 188 -2.08 4.52 -0.03
CA ILE A 188 -2.59 5.83 0.36
C ILE A 188 -2.80 5.88 1.86
N LEU A 189 -2.31 6.94 2.50
CA LEU A 189 -2.57 7.30 3.88
C LEU A 189 -3.29 8.65 3.89
N LEU A 190 -4.48 8.71 4.44
CA LEU A 190 -5.23 9.94 4.65
C LEU A 190 -5.12 10.34 6.13
N ILE A 191 -4.47 11.47 6.39
CA ILE A 191 -4.36 12.08 7.71
C ILE A 191 -5.34 13.26 7.74
N ASP A 192 -6.43 13.08 8.46
CA ASP A 192 -7.49 14.08 8.55
C ASP A 192 -7.33 14.98 9.77
N SER A 193 -8.05 16.09 9.79
CA SER A 193 -8.16 16.96 10.95
C SER A 193 -9.05 16.29 12.01
N GLU A 194 -8.78 16.56 13.28
CA GLU A 194 -9.73 16.23 14.33
C GLU A 194 -11.01 17.03 14.11
N SER A 195 -12.14 16.35 14.07
CA SER A 195 -13.47 16.93 13.94
C SER A 195 -13.98 17.50 15.26
#